data_0aaf44fbaaa2779af28d3f60beff0ef5
#
_entry.id   0aaf44fbaaa2779af28d3f60beff0ef5
#
_cell.length_a   1.000
_cell.length_b   1.000
_cell.length_c   1.000
_cell.angle_alpha   90.00
_cell.angle_beta   90.00
_cell.angle_gamma   90.00
#
_symmetry.space_group_name_H-M   'P 1'
#
loop_
_entity.id
_entity.type
_entity.pdbx_description
1 polymer ?
#
loop_
_entity_poly.entity_id
_entity_poly.type
_entity_poly.pdbx_seq_one_letter_code
_entity_poly.pdbx_strand_id
1 'polypeptide(L)'
;MKSPEDLTKFYMHGTGHWLGLDVHDVGVKLINDEFREFKSGMVTTVEPGIYIRKDDKIESKYWGIGVRIEDDVLVTEAGNHVLSKKAVKDINEIEYLMSQR
;
A
#
# COMPACT_ATOMS: atom_id res chain seq x y z
N MET A 1 -8.18 5.60 15.65
CA MET A 1 -7.54 6.82 15.12
C MET A 1 -8.56 7.95 15.18
N LYS A 2 -8.22 9.04 15.82
CA LYS A 2 -9.16 10.16 16.08
C LYS A 2 -8.76 11.45 15.34
N SER A 3 -7.59 11.52 14.74
CA SER A 3 -7.10 12.69 14.00
C SER A 3 -6.17 12.32 12.85
N PRO A 4 -5.94 13.22 11.86
CA PRO A 4 -4.94 13.04 10.80
C PRO A 4 -3.51 12.84 11.35
N GLU A 5 -3.18 13.44 12.50
CA GLU A 5 -1.88 13.27 13.15
C GLU A 5 -1.68 11.85 13.67
N ASP A 6 -2.75 11.20 14.15
CA ASP A 6 -2.71 9.79 14.53
C ASP A 6 -2.41 8.88 13.35
N LEU A 7 -2.91 9.23 12.15
CA LEU A 7 -2.66 8.45 10.94
C LEU A 7 -1.17 8.49 10.57
N THR A 8 -0.57 9.67 10.49
CA THR A 8 0.84 9.84 10.08
C THR A 8 1.83 9.18 11.03
N LYS A 9 1.44 8.98 12.28
CA LYS A 9 2.26 8.26 13.27
C LYS A 9 2.47 6.78 12.91
N PHE A 10 1.45 6.14 12.33
CA PHE A 10 1.44 4.71 12.01
C PHE A 10 1.56 4.43 10.52
N TYR A 11 1.29 5.43 9.69
CA TYR A 11 1.27 5.34 8.24
C TYR A 11 1.86 6.63 7.65
N MET A 12 3.16 6.61 7.38
CA MET A 12 3.94 7.80 7.06
C MET A 12 4.31 7.95 5.58
N HIS A 13 3.80 7.09 4.70
CA HIS A 13 4.07 7.15 3.27
C HIS A 13 2.77 7.27 2.45
N GLY A 14 2.90 7.53 1.15
CA GLY A 14 1.78 7.55 0.23
C GLY A 14 1.15 6.17 0.04
N THR A 15 -0.10 6.14 -0.40
CA THR A 15 -0.85 4.90 -0.61
C THR A 15 -0.45 4.19 -1.90
N GLY A 16 0.24 4.88 -2.82
CA GLY A 16 0.66 4.31 -4.09
C GLY A 16 1.55 5.23 -4.91
N HIS A 17 2.13 4.67 -5.94
CA HIS A 17 2.96 5.35 -6.92
C HIS A 17 2.73 4.76 -8.32
N TRP A 18 3.14 5.48 -9.35
CA TRP A 18 3.15 4.94 -10.70
C TRP A 18 4.15 3.80 -10.81
N LEU A 19 3.75 2.75 -11.51
CA LEU A 19 4.57 1.60 -11.86
C LEU A 19 4.67 1.50 -13.38
N GLY A 20 5.89 1.39 -13.91
CA GLY A 20 6.16 1.30 -15.33
C GLY A 20 7.51 0.65 -15.60
N LEU A 21 8.36 1.30 -16.40
CA LEU A 21 9.74 0.84 -16.61
C LEU A 21 10.55 0.86 -15.32
N ASP A 22 10.28 1.84 -14.47
CA ASP A 22 10.84 1.92 -13.13
C ASP A 22 9.79 1.56 -12.09
N VAL A 23 10.22 0.99 -10.95
CA VAL A 23 9.32 0.66 -9.83
C VAL A 23 8.64 1.91 -9.28
N HIS A 24 9.38 3.01 -9.15
CA HIS A 24 8.84 4.35 -8.91
C HIS A 24 8.89 5.12 -10.21
N ASP A 25 7.97 4.82 -11.10
CA ASP A 25 8.00 5.39 -12.44
C ASP A 25 7.65 6.88 -12.43
N VAL A 26 8.19 7.57 -13.43
CA VAL A 26 7.90 8.98 -13.62
C VAL A 26 6.44 9.17 -14.03
N GLY A 27 5.79 10.14 -13.43
CA GLY A 27 4.39 10.43 -13.74
C GLY A 27 3.88 11.61 -12.98
N VAL A 28 2.98 12.34 -13.61
CA VAL A 28 2.37 13.51 -13.00
C VAL A 28 1.18 13.05 -12.15
N LYS A 29 1.23 13.35 -10.85
CA LYS A 29 0.12 13.10 -9.92
C LYS A 29 -0.84 14.29 -9.85
N LEU A 30 -0.32 15.48 -10.03
CA LEU A 30 -1.08 16.73 -9.99
C LEU A 30 -1.04 17.43 -11.34
N ILE A 31 -2.17 17.97 -11.78
CA ILE A 31 -2.30 18.84 -12.95
C ILE A 31 -3.00 20.10 -12.46
N ASN A 32 -2.33 21.27 -12.58
CA ASN A 32 -2.86 22.54 -12.05
C ASN A 32 -3.26 22.48 -10.57
N ASP A 33 -2.41 21.86 -9.74
CA ASP A 33 -2.62 21.66 -8.29
C ASP A 33 -3.81 20.76 -7.90
N GLU A 34 -4.45 20.11 -8.87
CA GLU A 34 -5.49 19.13 -8.65
C GLU A 34 -4.98 17.71 -8.91
N PHE A 35 -5.46 16.73 -8.14
CA PHE A 35 -5.11 15.34 -8.37
C PHE A 35 -5.63 14.88 -9.73
N ARG A 36 -4.72 14.29 -10.50
CA ARG A 36 -5.04 13.71 -11.80
C ARG A 36 -5.99 12.53 -11.64
N GLU A 37 -7.04 12.50 -12.44
CA GLU A 37 -7.93 11.36 -12.54
C GLU A 37 -7.21 10.14 -13.12
N PHE A 38 -7.55 8.95 -12.62
CA PHE A 38 -7.12 7.71 -13.22
C PHE A 38 -7.74 7.52 -14.60
N LYS A 39 -6.94 7.06 -15.56
CA LYS A 39 -7.39 6.70 -16.91
C LYS A 39 -7.01 5.26 -17.22
N SER A 40 -7.82 4.62 -18.06
CA SER A 40 -7.53 3.28 -18.57
C SER A 40 -6.13 3.18 -19.14
N GLY A 41 -5.43 2.11 -18.81
CA GLY A 41 -4.03 1.86 -19.15
C GLY A 41 -3.01 2.36 -18.11
N MET A 42 -3.41 3.12 -17.09
CA MET A 42 -2.51 3.50 -16.00
C MET A 42 -2.27 2.33 -15.07
N VAL A 43 -1.03 2.20 -14.60
CA VAL A 43 -0.64 1.22 -13.59
C VAL A 43 -0.13 1.94 -12.36
N THR A 44 -0.66 1.58 -11.21
CA THR A 44 -0.26 2.16 -9.91
C THR A 44 -0.20 1.07 -8.86
N THR A 45 0.64 1.26 -7.84
CA THR A 45 0.58 0.43 -6.63
C THR A 45 -0.57 0.90 -5.74
N VAL A 46 -1.08 -0.01 -4.92
CA VAL A 46 -1.95 0.28 -3.77
C VAL A 46 -1.32 -0.43 -2.59
N GLU A 47 -0.72 0.33 -1.69
CA GLU A 47 0.22 -0.18 -0.69
C GLU A 47 0.02 0.39 0.72
N PRO A 48 -1.17 0.29 1.29
CA PRO A 48 -1.37 0.71 2.67
C PRO A 48 -0.50 -0.10 3.63
N GLY A 49 -0.07 0.56 4.71
CA GLY A 49 0.76 -0.09 5.72
C GLY A 49 0.51 0.45 7.12
N ILE A 50 0.92 -0.32 8.12
CA ILE A 50 0.93 0.08 9.52
C ILE A 50 2.31 -0.22 10.09
N TYR A 51 2.91 0.76 10.76
CA TYR A 51 4.25 0.66 11.34
C TYR A 51 4.22 1.17 12.77
N ILE A 52 4.49 0.28 13.72
CA ILE A 52 4.36 0.57 15.15
C ILE A 52 5.75 0.72 15.76
N ARG A 53 6.18 1.97 15.94
CA ARG A 53 7.40 2.30 16.66
C ARG A 53 7.18 2.21 18.17
N LYS A 54 8.27 2.10 18.92
CA LYS A 54 8.22 2.18 20.38
C LYS A 54 7.54 3.48 20.83
N ASP A 55 6.52 3.38 21.67
CA ASP A 55 5.75 4.47 22.24
C ASP A 55 5.10 4.00 23.54
N ASP A 56 5.29 4.74 24.62
CA ASP A 56 4.78 4.39 25.94
C ASP A 56 3.22 4.35 26.03
N LYS A 57 2.55 4.91 25.03
CA LYS A 57 1.07 4.85 24.90
C LYS A 57 0.57 3.62 24.16
N ILE A 58 1.49 2.76 23.70
CA ILE A 58 1.17 1.54 22.96
C ILE A 58 1.73 0.35 23.72
N GLU A 59 0.95 -0.72 23.83
CA GLU A 59 1.40 -1.95 24.45
C GLU A 59 2.69 -2.47 23.76
N SER A 60 3.69 -2.81 24.56
CA SER A 60 5.02 -3.19 24.09
C SER A 60 5.02 -4.40 23.14
N LYS A 61 4.02 -5.28 23.24
CA LYS A 61 3.86 -6.44 22.36
C LYS A 61 3.70 -6.07 20.85
N TYR A 62 3.29 -4.82 20.56
CA TYR A 62 3.13 -4.34 19.19
C TYR A 62 4.35 -3.58 18.65
N TRP A 63 5.33 -3.25 19.51
CA TRP A 63 6.47 -2.45 19.10
C TRP A 63 7.34 -3.18 18.08
N GLY A 64 7.78 -2.45 17.07
CA GLY A 64 8.62 -2.97 15.99
C GLY A 64 7.85 -3.75 14.93
N ILE A 65 6.52 -3.84 15.03
CA ILE A 65 5.69 -4.46 14.00
C ILE A 65 5.49 -3.47 12.86
N GLY A 66 5.78 -3.93 11.64
CA GLY A 66 5.46 -3.24 10.39
C GLY A 66 4.84 -4.21 9.41
N VAL A 67 3.70 -3.82 8.85
CA VAL A 67 2.99 -4.60 7.82
C VAL A 67 2.59 -3.69 6.69
N ARG A 68 2.90 -4.09 5.46
CA ARG A 68 2.39 -3.49 4.23
C ARG A 68 1.74 -4.58 3.40
N ILE A 69 0.59 -4.28 2.84
CA ILE A 69 -0.05 -5.10 1.81
C ILE A 69 -0.06 -4.28 0.55
N GLU A 70 0.51 -4.83 -0.52
CA GLU A 70 0.71 -4.10 -1.76
C GLU A 70 0.17 -4.88 -2.94
N ASP A 71 -0.56 -4.20 -3.79
CA ASP A 71 -1.01 -4.70 -5.08
C ASP A 71 -0.62 -3.76 -6.21
N ASP A 72 -0.23 -4.34 -7.34
CA ASP A 72 -0.07 -3.65 -8.61
C ASP A 72 -1.40 -3.65 -9.34
N VAL A 73 -1.90 -2.48 -9.67
CA VAL A 73 -3.26 -2.30 -10.18
C VAL A 73 -3.24 -1.61 -11.54
N LEU A 74 -3.76 -2.30 -12.55
CA LEU A 74 -4.07 -1.73 -13.85
C LEU A 74 -5.46 -1.10 -13.83
N VAL A 75 -5.54 0.18 -14.19
CA VAL A 75 -6.82 0.86 -14.39
C VAL A 75 -7.41 0.45 -15.74
N THR A 76 -8.69 0.08 -15.75
CA THR A 76 -9.43 -0.31 -16.96
C THR A 76 -10.66 0.57 -17.15
N GLU A 77 -11.29 0.51 -18.32
CA GLU A 77 -12.54 1.25 -18.57
C GLU A 77 -13.67 0.85 -17.63
N ALA A 78 -13.72 -0.43 -17.22
CA ALA A 78 -14.78 -0.97 -16.37
C ALA A 78 -14.39 -0.97 -14.86
N GLY A 79 -13.23 -0.45 -14.49
CA GLY A 79 -12.75 -0.43 -13.11
C GLY A 79 -11.25 -0.72 -13.01
N ASN A 80 -10.87 -1.89 -12.51
CA ASN A 80 -9.46 -2.23 -12.34
C ASN A 80 -9.17 -3.73 -12.51
N HIS A 81 -7.90 -4.04 -12.73
CA HIS A 81 -7.37 -5.40 -12.72
C HIS A 81 -6.14 -5.47 -11.84
N VAL A 82 -6.16 -6.35 -10.83
CA VAL A 82 -5.03 -6.57 -9.92
C VAL A 82 -4.03 -7.51 -10.59
N LEU A 83 -2.87 -6.97 -10.99
CA LEU A 83 -1.81 -7.71 -11.68
C LEU A 83 -1.11 -8.70 -10.73
N SER A 84 -0.95 -8.29 -9.47
CA SER A 84 -0.30 -9.08 -8.41
C SER A 84 -1.26 -10.06 -7.70
N LYS A 85 -2.41 -10.38 -8.27
CA LYS A 85 -3.46 -11.22 -7.65
C LYS A 85 -2.94 -12.55 -7.11
N LYS A 86 -1.89 -13.12 -7.72
CA LYS A 86 -1.29 -14.40 -7.28
C LYS A 86 -0.34 -14.28 -6.09
N ALA A 87 0.05 -13.05 -5.71
CA ALA A 87 0.85 -12.83 -4.50
C ALA A 87 -0.02 -13.09 -3.27
N VAL A 88 0.44 -13.96 -2.40
CA VAL A 88 -0.32 -14.37 -1.21
C VAL A 88 -0.39 -13.23 -0.21
N LYS A 89 -1.58 -12.89 0.26
CA LYS A 89 -1.86 -11.81 1.21
C LYS A 89 -2.77 -12.24 2.36
N ASP A 90 -3.52 -13.32 2.19
CA ASP A 90 -4.36 -13.88 3.24
C ASP A 90 -3.51 -14.43 4.38
N ILE A 91 -3.91 -14.15 5.63
CA ILE A 91 -3.16 -14.54 6.82
C ILE A 91 -2.99 -16.06 6.91
N ASN A 92 -4.07 -16.81 6.69
CA ASN A 92 -4.03 -18.27 6.81
C ASN A 92 -3.17 -18.90 5.71
N GLU A 93 -3.21 -18.35 4.50
CA GLU A 93 -2.34 -18.80 3.39
C GLU A 93 -0.87 -18.53 3.68
N ILE A 94 -0.54 -17.35 4.23
CA ILE A 94 0.83 -16.99 4.62
C ILE A 94 1.31 -17.94 5.72
N GLU A 95 0.53 -18.14 6.79
CA GLU A 95 0.87 -19.04 7.89
C GLU A 95 1.05 -20.47 7.40
N TYR A 96 0.17 -20.95 6.52
CA TYR A 96 0.29 -22.28 5.90
C TYR A 96 1.60 -22.42 5.13
N LEU A 97 1.92 -21.48 4.23
CA LEU A 97 3.15 -21.52 3.44
C LEU A 97 4.41 -21.46 4.32
N MET A 98 4.39 -20.63 5.35
CA MET A 98 5.50 -20.51 6.30
C MET A 98 5.71 -21.77 7.14
N SER A 99 4.65 -22.53 7.42
CA SER A 99 4.71 -23.79 8.16
C SER A 99 5.28 -24.96 7.35
N GLN A 100 5.39 -24.83 6.02
CA GLN A 100 5.92 -25.87 5.13
C GLN A 100 7.45 -25.85 5.02
N ARG A 101 8.15 -25.04 5.78
CA ARG A 101 9.63 -24.93 5.78
C ARG A 101 10.28 -25.91 6.74
#